data_0c49a272ce67fc7c7e11228346f7abc5
#
_entry.id   0c49a272ce67fc7c7e11228346f7abc5
#
_cell.length_a   1.000
_cell.length_b   1.000
_cell.length_c   1.000
_cell.angle_alpha   90.00
_cell.angle_beta   90.00
_cell.angle_gamma   90.00
#
_symmetry.space_group_name_H-M   'P 1'
#
loop_
_entity.id
_entity.type
_entity.pdbx_description
1 polymer ?
#
loop_
_entity_poly.entity_id
_entity_poly.type
_entity_poly.pdbx_seq_one_letter_code
_entity_poly.pdbx_strand_id
1 'polypeptide(L)' 'MALSRKVRKVGSSLVITIPSQLAEVYDIFEGNELDIFPVERGKLTLQKRK' A
#
# COMPACT_ATOMS: atom_id res chain seq x y z
N MET A 1 -14.36 -6.86 1.51
CA MET A 1 -14.08 -6.93 0.06
C MET A 1 -12.63 -6.57 -0.21
N ALA A 2 -11.96 -7.36 -1.01
CA ALA A 2 -10.55 -7.12 -1.31
C ALA A 2 -10.40 -6.47 -2.68
N LEU A 3 -9.44 -5.57 -2.78
CA LEU A 3 -9.06 -4.95 -4.04
C LEU A 3 -7.71 -5.52 -4.45
N SER A 4 -7.61 -5.99 -5.68
CA SER A 4 -6.40 -6.60 -6.17
C SER A 4 -5.65 -5.65 -7.09
N ARG A 5 -4.33 -5.65 -6.97
CA ARG A 5 -3.47 -4.87 -7.85
C ARG A 5 -2.25 -5.68 -8.21
N LYS A 6 -1.81 -5.53 -9.44
CA LYS A 6 -0.61 -6.22 -9.89
C LYS A 6 0.61 -5.50 -9.38
N VAL A 7 1.59 -6.28 -8.96
CA VAL A 7 2.90 -5.74 -8.59
C VAL A 7 3.63 -5.38 -9.89
N ARG A 8 4.21 -4.18 -9.93
CA ARG A 8 4.96 -3.72 -11.08
C ARG A 8 6.38 -3.38 -10.67
N LYS A 9 7.28 -3.46 -11.62
CA LYS A 9 8.67 -3.12 -11.38
C LYS A 9 8.95 -1.71 -11.89
N VAL A 10 9.48 -0.86 -11.03
CA VAL A 10 9.87 0.50 -11.38
C VAL A 10 11.31 0.68 -10.92
N GLY A 11 12.24 0.79 -11.87
CA GLY A 11 13.64 0.79 -11.52
C GLY A 11 14.02 -0.52 -10.84
N SER A 12 14.57 -0.44 -9.64
CA SER A 12 14.92 -1.61 -8.86
C SER A 12 13.86 -1.96 -7.82
N SER A 13 12.73 -1.24 -7.83
CA SER A 13 11.69 -1.43 -6.82
C SER A 13 10.49 -2.17 -7.36
N LEU A 14 9.79 -2.86 -6.48
CA LEU A 14 8.48 -3.44 -6.80
C LEU A 14 7.42 -2.54 -6.18
N VAL A 15 6.41 -2.16 -6.97
CA VAL A 15 5.41 -1.21 -6.52
C VAL A 15 4.00 -1.72 -6.85
N ILE A 16 3.04 -1.25 -6.06
CA ILE A 16 1.63 -1.46 -6.35
C ILE A 16 0.92 -0.11 -6.29
N THR A 17 -0.15 0.01 -7.06
CA THR A 17 -0.95 1.23 -7.04
C THR A 17 -2.01 1.10 -5.95
N ILE A 18 -2.09 2.09 -5.07
CA ILE A 18 -3.15 2.13 -4.07
C ILE A 18 -4.40 2.67 -4.77
N PRO A 19 -5.52 1.92 -4.77
CA PRO A 19 -6.74 2.40 -5.41
C PRO A 19 -7.19 3.73 -4.81
N SER A 20 -7.63 4.65 -5.66
CA SER A 20 -8.02 5.97 -5.19
C SER A 20 -9.16 5.92 -4.18
N GLN A 21 -10.06 4.96 -4.34
CA GLN A 21 -11.15 4.80 -3.39
C GLN A 21 -10.64 4.49 -1.99
N LEU A 22 -9.63 3.64 -1.91
CA LEU A 22 -9.04 3.29 -0.62
C LEU A 22 -8.26 4.45 -0.05
N ALA A 23 -7.53 5.16 -0.91
CA ALA A 23 -6.76 6.33 -0.46
C ALA A 23 -7.68 7.38 0.14
N GLU A 24 -8.85 7.61 -0.46
CA GLU A 24 -9.80 8.58 0.06
C GLU A 24 -10.34 8.16 1.43
N VAL A 25 -10.70 6.89 1.56
CA VAL A 25 -11.29 6.40 2.81
C VAL A 25 -10.30 6.51 3.97
N TYR A 26 -9.03 6.29 3.70
CA TYR A 26 -8.01 6.30 4.74
C TYR A 26 -7.18 7.58 4.76
N ASP A 27 -7.59 8.59 4.00
CA ASP A 27 -6.91 9.90 3.97
C ASP A 27 -5.42 9.74 3.65
N ILE A 28 -5.13 8.97 2.61
CA ILE A 28 -3.75 8.77 2.16
C ILE A 28 -3.48 9.74 1.02
N PHE A 29 -2.51 10.61 1.22
CA PHE A 29 -2.16 11.64 0.25
C PHE A 29 -0.68 11.56 -0.10
N GLU A 30 -0.33 12.20 -1.19
CA GLU A 30 1.06 12.28 -1.60
C GLU A 30 1.90 12.87 -0.48
N GLY A 31 3.04 12.24 -0.21
CA GLY A 31 3.92 12.69 0.85
C GLY A 31 3.69 11.99 2.18
N ASN A 32 2.56 11.30 2.33
CA ASN A 32 2.32 10.52 3.54
C ASN A 32 3.28 9.34 3.61
N GLU A 33 3.62 8.96 4.83
CA GLU A 33 4.44 7.78 5.06
C GLU A 33 3.56 6.65 5.57
N LEU A 34 3.79 5.47 5.01
CA LEU A 34 3.09 4.27 5.45
C LEU A 34 4.11 3.31 6.04
N ASP A 35 3.78 2.76 7.19
CA ASP A 35 4.61 1.72 7.81
C ASP A 35 4.17 0.38 7.27
N ILE A 36 5.14 -0.49 7.03
CA ILE A 36 4.88 -1.82 6.49
C ILE A 36 5.22 -2.84 7.57
N PHE A 37 4.23 -3.61 7.98
CA PHE A 37 4.40 -4.62 9.02
C PHE A 37 4.23 -6.01 8.43
N PRO A 38 5.28 -6.84 8.47
CA PRO A 38 5.10 -8.25 8.09
C PRO A 38 4.28 -8.94 9.17
N VAL A 39 3.25 -9.66 8.75
CA VAL A 39 2.37 -10.37 9.69
C VAL A 39 2.72 -11.85 9.69
N GLU A 40 2.73 -12.44 8.50
CA GLU A 40 3.06 -13.85 8.34
C GLU A 40 3.40 -14.07 6.88
N ARG A 41 3.80 -15.28 6.54
CA ARG A 41 4.16 -15.56 5.16
C ARG A 41 2.98 -15.27 4.24
N GLY A 42 3.19 -14.41 3.26
CA GLY A 42 2.17 -14.06 2.30
C GLY A 42 1.21 -12.98 2.77
N LYS A 43 1.48 -12.36 3.93
CA LYS A 43 0.56 -11.36 4.47
C LYS A 43 1.33 -10.25 5.17
N LEU A 44 1.01 -9.01 4.81
CA LEU A 44 1.60 -7.85 5.46
C LEU A 44 0.54 -6.77 5.63
N THR A 45 0.82 -5.84 6.52
CA THR A 45 -0.10 -4.74 6.83
C THR A 45 0.56 -3.41 6.51
N LEU A 46 -0.19 -2.52 5.89
CA LEU A 46 0.22 -1.13 5.67
C LEU A 46 -0.55 -0.26 6.65
N GLN A 47 0.17 0.62 7.32
CA GLN A 47 -0.45 1.51 8.31
C GLN A 47 0.05 2.91 8.11
N LYS A 48 -0.88 3.87 8.05
CA LYS A 48 -0.51 5.27 7.85
C LYS A 48 0.20 5.79 9.09
N ARG A 49 1.34 6.40 8.88
CA ARG A 49 2.10 7.04 9.96
C ARG A 49 1.48 8.39 10.26
N LYS A 50 1.28 8.66 11.54
CA LYS A 50 0.72 9.94 11.97
C LYS A 50 1.74 11.05 11.91
#